data_76d9baeb39baae67003d197259def579
#
_entry.id   76d9baeb39baae67003d197259def579
#
_cell.length_a   1.000
_cell.length_b   1.000
_cell.length_c   1.000
_cell.angle_alpha   90.00
_cell.angle_beta   90.00
_cell.angle_gamma   90.00
#
_symmetry.space_group_name_H-M   'P 1'
#
loop_
_entity.id
_entity.type
_entity.pdbx_description
1 polymer ?
#
loop_
_entity_poly.entity_id
_entity_poly.type
_entity_poly.pdbx_seq_one_letter_code
_entity_poly.pdbx_strand_id
1 'polypeptide(L)'
;SFTIIQKKNDCDDKENILNRNFRTTSINQKWCTDITYISTAKEGWTYLASVMDLHSKKIIGYAYDTSMTAKLAVKAVENACLNAKSTKGIILHSDLGIQYTSQKFEACVKAKQMILSFSRKGNPYDNACIESFHSLLKKEEVNHQKYPDFNTARKAVFEYIESWYNRKRIHSTISYMTPQAAHDAT
;
A
#
# COMPACT_ATOMS: atom_id res chain seq x y z
N SER A 1 -36.83 31.38 -14.75
CA SER A 1 -35.44 31.32 -14.28
C SER A 1 -35.12 29.89 -13.84
N PHE A 2 -34.45 29.14 -14.69
CA PHE A 2 -33.98 27.79 -14.34
C PHE A 2 -32.59 27.93 -13.70
N THR A 3 -32.51 27.66 -12.39
CA THR A 3 -31.24 27.56 -11.70
C THR A 3 -30.62 26.20 -12.02
N ILE A 4 -29.55 26.22 -12.83
CA ILE A 4 -28.73 25.03 -13.08
C ILE A 4 -27.91 24.81 -11.82
N ILE A 5 -28.28 23.78 -11.05
CA ILE A 5 -27.43 23.26 -9.97
C ILE A 5 -26.31 22.50 -10.65
N GLN A 6 -25.14 23.10 -10.78
CA GLN A 6 -23.92 22.36 -11.15
C GLN A 6 -23.65 21.32 -10.05
N LYS A 7 -23.76 20.04 -10.42
CA LYS A 7 -23.17 18.96 -9.63
C LYS A 7 -21.67 19.22 -9.56
N LYS A 8 -21.18 19.61 -8.39
CA LYS A 8 -19.75 19.58 -8.07
C LYS A 8 -19.26 18.15 -8.34
N ASN A 9 -18.31 18.00 -9.23
CA ASN A 9 -17.69 16.71 -9.50
C ASN A 9 -16.95 16.27 -8.23
N ASP A 10 -17.32 15.12 -7.67
CA ASP A 10 -16.67 14.45 -6.50
C ASP A 10 -15.18 14.17 -6.68
N CYS A 11 -14.61 14.54 -7.82
CA CYS A 11 -13.19 14.34 -8.15
C CYS A 11 -12.28 15.50 -7.67
N ASP A 12 -12.85 16.67 -7.34
CA ASP A 12 -12.08 17.88 -7.00
C ASP A 12 -11.61 17.91 -5.53
N ASP A 13 -12.14 17.04 -4.66
CA ASP A 13 -11.80 17.03 -3.23
C ASP A 13 -10.66 16.04 -2.88
N LYS A 14 -10.09 15.33 -3.87
CA LYS A 14 -9.04 14.33 -3.65
C LYS A 14 -7.66 14.92 -3.94
N GLU A 15 -7.05 15.46 -2.91
CA GLU A 15 -5.78 16.16 -3.01
C GLU A 15 -4.56 15.24 -2.95
N ASN A 16 -3.50 15.62 -3.67
CA ASN A 16 -2.17 15.05 -3.52
C ASN A 16 -1.39 15.78 -2.43
N ILE A 17 -1.67 15.44 -1.16
CA ILE A 17 -1.02 16.04 0.00
C ILE A 17 0.46 15.67 0.07
N LEU A 18 0.80 14.43 -0.31
CA LEU A 18 2.19 13.94 -0.33
C LEU A 18 3.04 14.72 -1.33
N ASN A 19 2.48 15.05 -2.50
CA ASN A 19 3.11 15.84 -3.57
C ASN A 19 4.57 15.44 -3.85
N ARG A 20 4.84 14.14 -3.98
CA ARG A 20 6.18 13.52 -4.16
C ARG A 20 7.19 13.86 -3.05
N ASN A 21 6.77 14.44 -1.96
CA ASN A 21 7.63 14.62 -0.80
C ASN A 21 7.71 13.32 0.01
N PHE A 22 8.56 12.40 -0.46
CA PHE A 22 8.81 11.10 0.19
C PHE A 22 9.77 11.19 1.38
N ARG A 23 10.32 12.37 1.67
CA ARG A 23 11.23 12.58 2.79
C ARG A 23 10.51 12.43 4.11
N THR A 24 11.16 11.72 5.02
CA THR A 24 10.70 11.46 6.38
C THR A 24 11.88 11.58 7.34
N THR A 25 11.61 11.88 8.59
CA THR A 25 12.62 11.94 9.66
C THR A 25 12.48 10.77 10.64
N SER A 26 11.33 10.09 10.63
CA SER A 26 11.04 8.93 11.46
C SER A 26 10.00 8.02 10.81
N ILE A 27 9.84 6.83 11.35
CA ILE A 27 8.75 5.92 10.97
C ILE A 27 7.38 6.53 11.32
N ASN A 28 6.33 6.02 10.69
CA ASN A 28 4.94 6.40 10.94
C ASN A 28 4.59 7.87 10.66
N GLN A 29 5.36 8.53 9.80
CA GLN A 29 5.00 9.85 9.27
C GLN A 29 4.20 9.75 7.97
N LYS A 30 4.66 8.89 7.06
CA LYS A 30 4.08 8.71 5.73
C LYS A 30 4.07 7.24 5.37
N TRP A 31 2.91 6.76 4.99
CA TRP A 31 2.70 5.42 4.44
C TRP A 31 2.19 5.51 3.01
N CYS A 32 2.50 4.53 2.19
CA CYS A 32 1.87 4.36 0.89
C CYS A 32 1.24 2.98 0.77
N THR A 33 0.19 2.89 -0.03
CA THR A 33 -0.57 1.67 -0.25
C THR A 33 -0.95 1.50 -1.71
N ASP A 34 -0.99 0.27 -2.17
CA ASP A 34 -1.40 -0.10 -3.52
C ASP A 34 -1.78 -1.58 -3.57
N ILE A 35 -2.50 -1.96 -4.63
CA ILE A 35 -2.89 -3.34 -4.90
C ILE A 35 -2.15 -3.83 -6.14
N THR A 36 -1.56 -5.02 -6.05
CA THR A 36 -1.04 -5.76 -7.19
C THR A 36 -1.76 -7.10 -7.35
N TYR A 37 -1.62 -7.73 -8.50
CA TYR A 37 -2.28 -9.00 -8.81
C TYR A 37 -1.27 -10.11 -9.05
N ILE A 38 -1.64 -11.33 -8.66
CA ILE A 38 -0.84 -12.55 -8.75
C ILE A 38 -1.72 -13.64 -9.36
N SER A 39 -1.22 -14.34 -10.38
CA SER A 39 -1.96 -15.42 -11.04
C SER A 39 -1.78 -16.73 -10.30
N THR A 40 -2.88 -17.46 -10.14
CA THR A 40 -2.89 -18.88 -9.72
C THR A 40 -3.60 -19.75 -10.76
N ALA A 41 -3.25 -21.02 -10.81
CA ALA A 41 -3.85 -21.92 -11.80
C ALA A 41 -5.34 -22.18 -11.52
N LYS A 42 -5.70 -22.30 -10.25
CA LYS A 42 -7.07 -22.66 -9.83
C LYS A 42 -8.02 -21.48 -9.81
N GLU A 43 -7.63 -20.38 -9.17
CA GLU A 43 -8.50 -19.21 -8.97
C GLU A 43 -8.33 -18.13 -10.05
N GLY A 44 -7.29 -18.20 -10.88
CA GLY A 44 -6.93 -17.13 -11.81
C GLY A 44 -6.24 -15.97 -11.09
N TRP A 45 -6.74 -14.75 -11.31
CA TRP A 45 -6.17 -13.56 -10.65
C TRP A 45 -6.54 -13.50 -9.18
N THR A 46 -5.52 -13.24 -8.37
CA THR A 46 -5.62 -12.96 -6.94
C THR A 46 -4.93 -11.64 -6.64
N TYR A 47 -5.17 -11.03 -5.49
CA TYR A 47 -4.85 -9.64 -5.24
C TYR A 47 -4.16 -9.44 -3.89
N LEU A 48 -3.06 -8.69 -3.91
CA LEU A 48 -2.29 -8.31 -2.73
C LEU A 48 -2.39 -6.79 -2.54
N ALA A 49 -2.99 -6.36 -1.44
CA ALA A 49 -2.90 -4.98 -0.97
C ALA A 49 -1.75 -4.87 0.03
N SER A 50 -0.86 -3.90 -0.18
CA SER A 50 0.33 -3.69 0.65
C SER A 50 0.35 -2.28 1.21
N VAL A 51 0.88 -2.12 2.42
CA VAL A 51 1.15 -0.82 3.06
C VAL A 51 2.62 -0.76 3.43
N MET A 52 3.31 0.27 2.96
CA MET A 52 4.73 0.52 3.20
C MET A 52 4.91 1.77 4.05
N ASP A 53 5.77 1.69 5.06
CA ASP A 53 6.33 2.86 5.73
C ASP A 53 7.40 3.50 4.86
N LEU A 54 7.26 4.78 4.54
CA LEU A 54 8.19 5.46 3.61
C LEU A 54 9.57 5.73 4.21
N HIS A 55 9.70 5.75 5.53
CA HIS A 55 10.98 5.95 6.18
C HIS A 55 11.86 4.71 6.14
N SER A 56 11.33 3.60 6.61
CA SER A 56 12.05 2.32 6.70
C SER A 56 11.97 1.45 5.45
N LYS A 57 11.05 1.74 4.53
CA LYS A 57 10.68 0.89 3.38
C LYS A 57 10.08 -0.47 3.79
N LYS A 58 9.78 -0.66 5.07
CA LYS A 58 9.16 -1.88 5.57
C LYS A 58 7.71 -2.00 5.08
N ILE A 59 7.33 -3.20 4.67
CA ILE A 59 5.93 -3.55 4.48
C ILE A 59 5.36 -3.83 5.87
N ILE A 60 4.57 -2.89 6.35
CA ILE A 60 4.04 -2.88 7.73
C ILE A 60 2.66 -3.50 7.85
N GLY A 61 1.97 -3.70 6.74
CA GLY A 61 0.69 -4.38 6.67
C GLY A 61 0.39 -4.82 5.25
N TYR A 62 -0.33 -5.90 5.12
CA TYR A 62 -0.81 -6.41 3.83
C TYR A 62 -2.01 -7.32 4.03
N ALA A 63 -2.76 -7.54 2.96
CA ALA A 63 -3.85 -8.50 2.88
C ALA A 63 -3.87 -9.12 1.49
N TYR A 64 -4.25 -10.39 1.42
CA TYR A 64 -4.28 -11.15 0.18
C TYR A 64 -5.63 -11.85 0.03
N ASP A 65 -6.28 -11.69 -1.13
CA ASP A 65 -7.61 -12.23 -1.39
C ASP A 65 -7.79 -12.59 -2.88
N THR A 66 -8.84 -13.35 -3.16
CA THR A 66 -9.27 -13.69 -4.52
C THR A 66 -10.06 -12.57 -5.20
N SER A 67 -10.45 -11.54 -4.48
CA SER A 67 -11.25 -10.41 -4.97
C SER A 67 -10.60 -9.07 -4.66
N MET A 68 -10.55 -8.18 -5.67
CA MET A 68 -10.04 -6.83 -5.53
C MET A 68 -11.15 -5.88 -5.05
N THR A 69 -11.29 -5.75 -3.74
CA THR A 69 -12.37 -4.99 -3.11
C THR A 69 -11.85 -3.89 -2.18
N ALA A 70 -12.72 -2.94 -1.83
CA ALA A 70 -12.40 -1.97 -0.77
C ALA A 70 -12.08 -2.66 0.57
N LYS A 71 -12.70 -3.81 0.86
CA LYS A 71 -12.44 -4.61 2.06
C LYS A 71 -10.98 -5.09 2.11
N LEU A 72 -10.40 -5.48 0.97
CA LEU A 72 -9.00 -5.88 0.86
C LEU A 72 -8.07 -4.72 1.26
N ALA A 73 -8.29 -3.53 0.70
CA ALA A 73 -7.52 -2.33 1.01
C ALA A 73 -7.65 -1.94 2.50
N VAL A 74 -8.87 -1.96 3.04
CA VAL A 74 -9.14 -1.72 4.46
C VAL A 74 -8.38 -2.70 5.34
N LYS A 75 -8.42 -3.99 5.02
CA LYS A 75 -7.74 -5.02 5.82
C LYS A 75 -6.23 -4.84 5.86
N ALA A 76 -5.62 -4.46 4.74
CA ALA A 76 -4.19 -4.15 4.69
C ALA A 76 -3.81 -2.98 5.62
N VAL A 77 -4.62 -1.91 5.62
CA VAL A 77 -4.42 -0.74 6.50
C VAL A 77 -4.66 -1.10 7.96
N GLU A 78 -5.70 -1.86 8.28
CA GLU A 78 -5.94 -2.35 9.64
C GLU A 78 -4.76 -3.15 10.16
N ASN A 79 -4.21 -4.06 9.36
CA ASN A 79 -3.02 -4.84 9.72
C ASN A 79 -1.80 -3.94 9.96
N ALA A 80 -1.60 -2.90 9.12
CA ALA A 80 -0.52 -1.93 9.31
C ALA A 80 -0.65 -1.15 10.63
N CYS A 81 -1.87 -0.84 11.04
CA CYS A 81 -2.12 -0.09 12.28
C CYS A 81 -1.85 -0.90 13.57
N LEU A 82 -1.81 -2.24 13.51
CA LEU A 82 -1.68 -3.08 14.71
C LEU A 82 -0.39 -2.81 15.50
N ASN A 83 0.70 -2.47 14.84
CA ASN A 83 2.00 -2.26 15.46
C ASN A 83 2.37 -0.77 15.60
N ALA A 84 1.52 0.15 15.18
CA ALA A 84 1.75 1.57 15.35
C ALA A 84 1.23 2.04 16.71
N LYS A 85 2.07 2.73 17.49
CA LYS A 85 1.66 3.32 18.80
C LYS A 85 0.53 4.34 18.62
N SER A 86 0.52 5.06 17.52
CA SER A 86 -0.52 6.00 17.13
C SER A 86 -0.56 6.11 15.62
N THR A 87 -1.76 6.24 15.07
CA THR A 87 -1.98 6.48 13.63
C THR A 87 -2.39 7.91 13.33
N LYS A 88 -2.57 8.73 14.37
CA LYS A 88 -3.01 10.12 14.23
C LYS A 88 -2.00 10.95 13.42
N GLY A 89 -2.49 11.54 12.35
CA GLY A 89 -1.71 12.44 11.50
C GLY A 89 -0.79 11.74 10.50
N ILE A 90 -0.74 10.40 10.45
CA ILE A 90 0.00 9.68 9.41
C ILE A 90 -0.63 10.01 8.05
N ILE A 91 0.19 10.41 7.09
CA ILE A 91 -0.25 10.58 5.71
C ILE A 91 -0.25 9.20 5.04
N LEU A 92 -1.43 8.75 4.58
CA LEU A 92 -1.60 7.53 3.80
C LEU A 92 -1.84 7.89 2.34
N HIS A 93 -0.88 7.59 1.48
CA HIS A 93 -0.92 7.88 0.06
C HIS A 93 -1.32 6.66 -0.76
N SER A 94 -2.25 6.86 -1.71
CA SER A 94 -2.71 5.83 -2.65
C SER A 94 -2.92 6.41 -4.05
N ASP A 95 -3.18 5.56 -5.02
CA ASP A 95 -3.73 5.97 -6.30
C ASP A 95 -5.23 6.32 -6.20
N LEU A 96 -5.82 6.72 -7.32
CA LEU A 96 -7.26 7.01 -7.43
C LEU A 96 -8.11 5.76 -7.76
N GLY A 97 -7.62 4.57 -7.47
CA GLY A 97 -8.37 3.34 -7.65
C GLY A 97 -9.69 3.33 -6.88
N ILE A 98 -10.71 2.69 -7.43
CA ILE A 98 -12.06 2.66 -6.82
C ILE A 98 -12.09 2.07 -5.41
N GLN A 99 -11.13 1.21 -5.07
CA GLN A 99 -10.98 0.64 -3.73
C GLN A 99 -10.60 1.72 -2.73
N TYR A 100 -9.69 2.62 -3.10
CA TYR A 100 -9.16 3.69 -2.26
C TYR A 100 -10.04 4.94 -2.22
N THR A 101 -10.87 5.15 -3.24
CA THR A 101 -11.83 6.27 -3.30
C THR A 101 -13.21 5.89 -2.77
N SER A 102 -13.38 4.67 -2.25
CA SER A 102 -14.64 4.19 -1.68
C SER A 102 -14.92 4.82 -0.32
N GLN A 103 -16.20 5.06 -0.03
CA GLN A 103 -16.63 5.54 1.29
C GLN A 103 -16.15 4.62 2.43
N LYS A 104 -16.11 3.31 2.20
CA LYS A 104 -15.64 2.33 3.19
C LYS A 104 -14.17 2.54 3.55
N PHE A 105 -13.32 2.76 2.56
CA PHE A 105 -11.90 3.02 2.78
C PHE A 105 -11.68 4.37 3.46
N GLU A 106 -12.34 5.42 2.98
CA GLU A 106 -12.27 6.76 3.57
C GLU A 106 -12.71 6.77 5.03
N ALA A 107 -13.82 6.08 5.36
CA ALA A 107 -14.30 5.94 6.73
C ALA A 107 -13.30 5.22 7.64
N CYS A 108 -12.64 4.16 7.15
CA CYS A 108 -11.60 3.46 7.89
C CYS A 108 -10.43 4.39 8.22
N VAL A 109 -9.92 5.11 7.23
CA VAL A 109 -8.77 6.02 7.40
C VAL A 109 -9.12 7.17 8.34
N LYS A 110 -10.30 7.74 8.21
CA LYS A 110 -10.81 8.79 9.11
C LYS A 110 -10.94 8.30 10.54
N ALA A 111 -11.48 7.10 10.76
CA ALA A 111 -11.59 6.50 12.10
C ALA A 111 -10.22 6.30 12.77
N LYS A 112 -9.17 6.10 11.99
CA LYS A 112 -7.77 6.00 12.43
C LYS A 112 -7.08 7.37 12.59
N GLN A 113 -7.79 8.46 12.32
CA GLN A 113 -7.26 9.83 12.34
C GLN A 113 -6.05 10.04 11.42
N MET A 114 -5.96 9.26 10.35
CA MET A 114 -4.96 9.39 9.30
C MET A 114 -5.40 10.43 8.27
N ILE A 115 -4.45 10.90 7.47
CA ILE A 115 -4.67 11.89 6.41
C ILE A 115 -4.54 11.19 5.06
N LEU A 116 -5.61 11.17 4.26
CA LEU A 116 -5.57 10.64 2.90
C LEU A 116 -4.84 11.59 1.95
N SER A 117 -4.00 11.01 1.11
CA SER A 117 -3.35 11.69 -0.02
C SER A 117 -3.49 10.82 -1.26
N PHE A 118 -3.83 11.44 -2.40
CA PHE A 118 -4.05 10.72 -3.65
C PHE A 118 -3.07 11.13 -4.73
N SER A 119 -2.60 10.16 -5.51
CA SER A 119 -1.81 10.41 -6.72
C SER A 119 -2.62 11.22 -7.73
N ARG A 120 -1.96 12.08 -8.48
CA ARG A 120 -2.57 12.77 -9.61
C ARG A 120 -2.92 11.77 -10.71
N LYS A 121 -4.03 11.98 -11.37
CA LYS A 121 -4.48 11.11 -12.47
C LYS A 121 -3.40 11.00 -13.56
N GLY A 122 -3.06 9.77 -13.93
CA GLY A 122 -2.07 9.50 -14.99
C GLY A 122 -0.62 9.81 -14.62
N ASN A 123 -0.30 9.95 -13.33
CA ASN A 123 1.05 10.25 -12.88
C ASN A 123 1.65 9.11 -12.03
N PRO A 124 2.35 8.14 -12.66
CA PRO A 124 2.89 6.96 -11.97
C PRO A 124 3.96 7.31 -10.92
N TYR A 125 4.66 8.42 -11.07
CA TYR A 125 5.72 8.82 -10.13
C TYR A 125 5.19 9.19 -8.73
N ASP A 126 3.91 9.50 -8.63
CA ASP A 126 3.30 9.89 -7.35
C ASP A 126 3.18 8.71 -6.37
N ASN A 127 3.23 7.46 -6.86
CA ASN A 127 3.15 6.23 -6.04
C ASN A 127 4.36 5.29 -6.24
N ALA A 128 5.49 5.83 -6.68
CA ALA A 128 6.66 5.06 -7.11
C ALA A 128 7.25 4.13 -6.02
N CYS A 129 7.16 4.51 -4.74
CA CYS A 129 7.74 3.72 -3.65
C CYS A 129 7.09 2.35 -3.51
N ILE A 130 5.76 2.28 -3.49
CA ILE A 130 5.05 1.00 -3.35
C ILE A 130 5.08 0.20 -4.66
N GLU A 131 5.05 0.86 -5.81
CA GLU A 131 5.22 0.22 -7.12
C GLU A 131 6.59 -0.45 -7.24
N SER A 132 7.64 0.16 -6.70
CA SER A 132 8.97 -0.44 -6.61
C SER A 132 8.96 -1.74 -5.82
N PHE A 133 8.29 -1.78 -4.67
CA PHE A 133 8.12 -3.02 -3.90
C PHE A 133 7.38 -4.11 -4.70
N HIS A 134 6.27 -3.76 -5.34
CA HIS A 134 5.52 -4.72 -6.15
C HIS A 134 6.34 -5.25 -7.33
N SER A 135 7.17 -4.41 -7.95
CA SER A 135 8.10 -4.83 -9.00
C SER A 135 9.14 -5.82 -8.48
N LEU A 136 9.69 -5.58 -7.29
CA LEU A 136 10.64 -6.49 -6.65
C LEU A 136 9.99 -7.84 -6.31
N LEU A 137 8.81 -7.83 -5.71
CA LEU A 137 8.04 -9.05 -5.43
C LEU A 137 7.84 -9.87 -6.70
N LYS A 138 7.42 -9.24 -7.79
CA LYS A 138 7.23 -9.94 -9.06
C LYS A 138 8.53 -10.46 -9.63
N LYS A 139 9.58 -9.66 -9.65
CA LYS A 139 10.88 -10.01 -10.21
C LYS A 139 11.59 -11.10 -9.42
N GLU A 140 11.53 -11.06 -8.10
CA GLU A 140 12.31 -11.93 -7.22
C GLU A 140 11.56 -13.21 -6.83
N GLU A 141 10.22 -13.21 -6.87
CA GLU A 141 9.39 -14.35 -6.45
C GLU A 141 8.37 -14.76 -7.52
N VAL A 142 7.38 -13.92 -7.80
CA VAL A 142 6.18 -14.31 -8.55
C VAL A 142 6.48 -14.80 -9.97
N ASN A 143 7.38 -14.12 -10.70
CA ASN A 143 7.69 -14.45 -12.10
C ASN A 143 8.47 -15.77 -12.24
N HIS A 144 9.00 -16.31 -11.15
CA HIS A 144 9.72 -17.59 -11.13
C HIS A 144 8.83 -18.78 -10.75
N GLN A 145 7.57 -18.53 -10.38
CA GLN A 145 6.67 -19.52 -9.84
C GLN A 145 5.41 -19.68 -10.69
N LYS A 146 4.85 -20.89 -10.64
CA LYS A 146 3.50 -21.20 -11.12
C LYS A 146 2.71 -21.71 -9.92
N TYR A 147 1.96 -20.83 -9.28
CA TYR A 147 1.18 -21.19 -8.10
C TYR A 147 -0.03 -22.04 -8.51
N PRO A 148 -0.19 -23.27 -7.96
CA PRO A 148 -1.35 -24.10 -8.26
C PRO A 148 -2.65 -23.50 -7.73
N ASP A 149 -2.60 -22.86 -6.58
CA ASP A 149 -3.78 -22.31 -5.89
C ASP A 149 -3.46 -21.10 -5.03
N PHE A 150 -4.53 -20.49 -4.51
CA PHE A 150 -4.49 -19.33 -3.62
C PHE A 150 -3.65 -19.57 -2.36
N ASN A 151 -3.79 -20.71 -1.70
CA ASN A 151 -3.10 -20.98 -0.44
C ASN A 151 -1.58 -21.10 -0.65
N THR A 152 -1.14 -21.72 -1.73
CA THR A 152 0.29 -21.82 -2.09
C THR A 152 0.85 -20.43 -2.38
N ALA A 153 0.16 -19.61 -3.18
CA ALA A 153 0.58 -18.23 -3.46
C ALA A 153 0.61 -17.38 -2.19
N ARG A 154 -0.41 -17.48 -1.34
CA ARG A 154 -0.48 -16.76 -0.07
C ARG A 154 0.72 -17.05 0.83
N LYS A 155 1.10 -18.32 0.96
CA LYS A 155 2.27 -18.73 1.74
C LYS A 155 3.57 -18.16 1.18
N ALA A 156 3.76 -18.24 -0.14
CA ALA A 156 4.94 -17.69 -0.80
C ALA A 156 5.06 -16.17 -0.63
N VAL A 157 3.97 -15.43 -0.78
CA VAL A 157 3.91 -13.98 -0.57
C VAL A 157 4.23 -13.64 0.89
N PHE A 158 3.65 -14.36 1.85
CA PHE A 158 3.95 -14.18 3.27
C PHE A 158 5.44 -14.38 3.57
N GLU A 159 6.03 -15.48 3.11
CA GLU A 159 7.46 -15.78 3.29
C GLU A 159 8.35 -14.73 2.62
N TYR A 160 8.00 -14.28 1.42
CA TYR A 160 8.72 -13.21 0.73
C TYR A 160 8.73 -11.93 1.54
N ILE A 161 7.58 -11.45 2.00
CA ILE A 161 7.46 -10.20 2.75
C ILE A 161 8.15 -10.29 4.11
N GLU A 162 7.82 -11.30 4.91
CA GLU A 162 8.24 -11.38 6.30
C GLU A 162 9.68 -11.86 6.47
N SER A 163 10.09 -12.86 5.71
CA SER A 163 11.41 -13.48 5.87
C SER A 163 12.48 -12.88 4.98
N TRP A 164 12.14 -12.51 3.75
CA TRP A 164 13.11 -11.98 2.79
C TRP A 164 13.11 -10.45 2.73
N TYR A 165 12.04 -9.85 2.22
CA TYR A 165 12.00 -8.41 1.96
C TYR A 165 12.24 -7.58 3.21
N ASN A 166 11.49 -7.80 4.28
CA ASN A 166 11.60 -7.01 5.49
C ASN A 166 12.87 -7.31 6.29
N ARG A 167 13.36 -8.56 6.33
CA ARG A 167 14.39 -8.99 7.30
C ARG A 167 15.73 -9.34 6.71
N LYS A 168 15.85 -9.64 5.43
CA LYS A 168 17.10 -10.06 4.79
C LYS A 168 17.53 -9.16 3.65
N ARG A 169 16.58 -8.63 2.88
CA ARG A 169 16.89 -7.80 1.73
C ARG A 169 17.40 -6.44 2.18
N ILE A 170 18.64 -6.10 1.79
CA ILE A 170 19.23 -4.77 2.03
C ILE A 170 18.81 -3.78 0.93
N HIS A 171 18.72 -2.50 1.28
CA HIS A 171 18.36 -1.43 0.36
C HIS A 171 19.34 -0.25 0.47
N SER A 172 19.86 0.21 -0.67
CA SER A 172 20.78 1.33 -0.72
C SER A 172 20.16 2.64 -0.21
N THR A 173 18.88 2.84 -0.42
CA THR A 173 18.13 4.05 -0.01
C THR A 173 17.95 4.20 1.50
N ILE A 174 18.19 3.14 2.26
CA ILE A 174 18.18 3.11 3.73
C ILE A 174 19.54 2.66 4.29
N SER A 175 20.62 3.16 3.69
CA SER A 175 22.01 2.91 4.12
C SER A 175 22.37 1.41 4.14
N TYR A 176 21.87 0.65 3.18
CA TYR A 176 22.09 -0.80 3.05
C TYR A 176 21.60 -1.61 4.25
N MET A 177 20.70 -1.06 5.06
CA MET A 177 19.97 -1.82 6.08
C MET A 177 18.86 -2.65 5.46
N THR A 178 18.36 -3.63 6.21
CA THR A 178 17.06 -4.22 5.92
C THR A 178 15.93 -3.29 6.36
N PRO A 179 14.74 -3.36 5.75
CA PRO A 179 13.58 -2.57 6.20
C PRO A 179 13.26 -2.77 7.68
N GLN A 180 13.38 -3.99 8.21
CA GLN A 180 13.15 -4.25 9.63
C GLN A 180 14.19 -3.54 10.51
N ALA A 181 15.48 -3.63 10.16
CA ALA A 181 16.53 -2.96 10.92
C ALA A 181 16.39 -1.44 10.91
N ALA A 182 16.05 -0.86 9.74
CA ALA A 182 15.77 0.58 9.63
C ALA A 182 14.53 1.01 10.44
N HIS A 183 13.52 0.13 10.52
CA HIS A 183 12.31 0.39 11.29
C HIS A 183 12.56 0.35 12.80
N ASP A 184 13.39 -0.59 13.26
CA ASP A 184 13.70 -0.77 14.67
C ASP A 184 14.70 0.27 15.21
N ALA A 185 15.46 0.93 14.33
CA ALA A 185 16.44 1.97 14.67
C ALA A 185 15.82 3.35 14.99
N THR A 186 14.51 3.50 14.79
CA THR A 186 13.75 4.76 14.95
C THR A 186 12.82 4.68 16.14
#